data_5d02b4446f08e34389e053b4fb0dcc11
#
_entry.id   5d02b4446f08e34389e053b4fb0dcc11
#
_cell.length_a   1.000
_cell.length_b   1.000
_cell.length_c   1.000
_cell.angle_alpha   90.00
_cell.angle_beta   90.00
_cell.angle_gamma   90.00
#
_symmetry.space_group_name_H-M   'P 1'
#
loop_
_entity.id
_entity.type
_entity.pdbx_description
1 polymer ?
#
loop_
_entity_poly.entity_id
_entity_poly.type
_entity_poly.pdbx_seq_one_letter_code
_entity_poly.pdbx_strand_id
1 'polypeptide(L)'
;MLIGASPEGRKELIGFTDGVRESAQDWRELLLDLKHRGLVVPPRLAVADGALGFWKAVGELWPTTAEQRCWVHKMANVLNKLPKSQQPKARRALQDIWMGATRKDAEKAFDAFLAAYALKFDKASACLEKDRQALLAFYDFPAEHWKHLRTSNPIESTFATVRHRTIRAKGCLSRVTALAMVFKLVEAAQKSWRRLDGHNQLPKVVLGAKFTDGLEVALVDSQPKAAA
;
A
#
# COMPACT_ATOMS: atom_id res chain seq x y z
N MET A 1 -1.31 11.67 5.02
CA MET A 1 -1.73 11.95 3.63
C MET A 1 -2.26 10.69 2.99
N LEU A 2 -3.33 10.78 2.22
CA LEU A 2 -3.95 9.70 1.47
C LEU A 2 -4.02 10.09 -0.01
N ILE A 3 -3.60 9.17 -0.87
CA ILE A 3 -3.69 9.29 -2.33
C ILE A 3 -4.62 8.18 -2.81
N GLY A 4 -5.65 8.54 -3.53
CA GLY A 4 -6.56 7.60 -4.18
C GLY A 4 -6.22 7.40 -5.66
N ALA A 5 -6.83 6.39 -6.27
CA ALA A 5 -6.81 6.19 -7.71
C ALA A 5 -8.25 6.22 -8.23
N SER A 6 -8.52 7.08 -9.22
CA SER A 6 -9.82 7.11 -9.90
C SER A 6 -9.98 5.91 -10.85
N PRO A 7 -11.21 5.59 -11.30
CA PRO A 7 -11.42 4.52 -12.28
C PRO A 7 -10.61 4.71 -13.58
N GLU A 8 -10.26 5.95 -13.94
CA GLU A 8 -9.44 6.28 -15.10
C GLU A 8 -7.94 6.17 -14.82
N GLY A 9 -7.54 5.72 -13.63
CA GLY A 9 -6.15 5.54 -13.22
C GLY A 9 -5.41 6.81 -12.84
N ARG A 10 -6.11 7.92 -12.65
CA ARG A 10 -5.50 9.14 -12.13
C ARG A 10 -5.26 8.99 -10.63
N LYS A 11 -4.11 9.45 -10.19
CA LYS A 11 -3.83 9.55 -8.76
C LYS A 11 -4.29 10.91 -8.26
N GLU A 12 -4.99 10.91 -7.15
CA GLU A 12 -5.59 12.13 -6.58
C GLU A 12 -5.31 12.21 -5.08
N LEU A 13 -5.01 13.41 -4.61
CA LEU A 13 -4.96 13.69 -3.19
C LEU A 13 -6.38 13.65 -2.64
N ILE A 14 -6.71 12.64 -1.85
CA ILE A 14 -8.04 12.49 -1.27
C ILE A 14 -8.15 13.06 0.14
N GLY A 15 -7.03 13.12 0.87
CA GLY A 15 -7.01 13.74 2.20
C GLY A 15 -5.61 13.83 2.76
N PHE A 16 -5.41 14.82 3.62
CA PHE A 16 -4.24 14.90 4.48
C PHE A 16 -4.59 15.68 5.74
N THR A 17 -3.89 15.38 6.80
CA THR A 17 -3.92 16.10 8.06
C THR A 17 -2.52 16.15 8.63
N ASP A 18 -2.25 17.07 9.53
CA ASP A 18 -1.12 17.00 10.42
C ASP A 18 -1.57 16.36 11.73
N GLY A 19 -0.78 15.48 12.25
CA GLY A 19 -0.97 14.85 13.55
C GLY A 19 0.30 15.01 14.39
N VAL A 20 0.14 15.18 15.68
CA VAL A 20 1.27 15.21 16.62
C VAL A 20 1.89 13.82 16.74
N ARG A 21 1.08 12.79 16.55
CA ARG A 21 1.45 11.35 16.47
C ARG A 21 0.52 10.66 15.50
N GLU A 22 0.98 9.60 14.83
CA GLU A 22 0.16 8.73 14.01
C GLU A 22 -0.74 7.84 14.88
N SER A 23 -1.76 8.44 15.51
CA SER A 23 -2.71 7.71 16.34
C SER A 23 -3.83 7.08 15.50
N ALA A 24 -4.42 6.00 16.01
CA ALA A 24 -5.61 5.41 15.38
C ALA A 24 -6.77 6.41 15.32
N GLN A 25 -6.85 7.33 16.29
CA GLN A 25 -7.89 8.35 16.34
C GLN A 25 -7.73 9.37 15.20
N ASP A 26 -6.52 9.89 14.98
CA ASP A 26 -6.26 10.86 13.88
C ASP A 26 -6.57 10.23 12.51
N TRP A 27 -6.20 8.97 12.32
CA TRP A 27 -6.53 8.24 11.11
C TRP A 27 -8.04 8.02 10.96
N ARG A 28 -8.72 7.65 12.04
CA ARG A 28 -10.17 7.47 12.04
C ARG A 28 -10.92 8.76 11.67
N GLU A 29 -10.53 9.89 12.24
CA GLU A 29 -11.12 11.18 11.91
C GLU A 29 -10.93 11.54 10.44
N LEU A 30 -9.73 11.34 9.90
CA LEU A 30 -9.46 11.58 8.48
C LEU A 30 -10.29 10.65 7.57
N LEU A 31 -10.43 9.37 7.92
CA LEU A 31 -11.22 8.42 7.13
C LEU A 31 -12.73 8.70 7.24
N LEU A 32 -13.22 9.14 8.39
CA LEU A 32 -14.60 9.59 8.58
C LEU A 32 -14.89 10.84 7.74
N ASP A 33 -13.97 11.81 7.71
CA ASP A 33 -14.09 12.97 6.82
C ASP A 33 -14.21 12.55 5.34
N LEU A 34 -13.43 11.57 4.91
CA LEU A 34 -13.56 11.03 3.55
C LEU A 34 -14.94 10.41 3.30
N LYS A 35 -15.50 9.68 4.25
CA LYS A 35 -16.86 9.12 4.14
C LYS A 35 -17.90 10.24 4.02
N HIS A 36 -17.80 11.29 4.84
CA HIS A 36 -18.70 12.45 4.77
C HIS A 36 -18.59 13.19 3.45
N ARG A 37 -17.41 13.24 2.85
CA ARG A 37 -17.17 13.85 1.53
C ARG A 37 -17.56 12.94 0.35
N GLY A 38 -18.13 11.77 0.60
CA GLY A 38 -18.70 10.91 -0.43
C GLY A 38 -17.95 9.60 -0.71
N LEU A 39 -16.86 9.28 0.01
CA LEU A 39 -16.21 7.97 -0.11
C LEU A 39 -16.97 6.91 0.71
N VAL A 40 -18.20 6.63 0.27
CA VAL A 40 -19.10 5.69 0.97
C VAL A 40 -18.80 4.22 0.62
N VAL A 41 -18.29 3.96 -0.58
CA VAL A 41 -17.88 2.61 -0.99
C VAL A 41 -16.47 2.34 -0.48
N PRO A 42 -16.26 1.25 0.28
CA PRO A 42 -14.93 0.90 0.76
C PRO A 42 -13.92 0.73 -0.39
N PRO A 43 -12.69 1.24 -0.24
CA PRO A 43 -11.62 0.92 -1.19
C PRO A 43 -11.42 -0.59 -1.27
N ARG A 44 -11.12 -1.12 -2.46
CA ARG A 44 -10.81 -2.55 -2.61
C ARG A 44 -9.48 -2.93 -1.98
N LEU A 45 -8.54 -1.99 -1.97
CA LEU A 45 -7.20 -2.18 -1.41
C LEU A 45 -6.70 -0.89 -0.79
N ALA A 46 -6.06 -1.01 0.35
CA ALA A 46 -5.24 0.03 0.95
C ALA A 46 -3.77 -0.40 0.96
N VAL A 47 -2.87 0.50 0.55
CA VAL A 47 -1.41 0.26 0.58
C VAL A 47 -0.78 1.23 1.57
N ALA A 48 -0.11 0.71 2.59
CA ALA A 48 0.57 1.55 3.57
C ALA A 48 1.82 0.89 4.17
N ASP A 49 2.58 1.68 4.92
CA ASP A 49 3.66 1.21 5.75
C ASP A 49 3.16 0.47 7.01
N GLY A 50 3.98 0.41 8.07
CA GLY A 50 3.64 -0.30 9.30
C GLY A 50 2.81 0.46 10.33
N ALA A 51 2.23 1.59 10.00
CA ALA A 51 1.45 2.41 10.92
C ALA A 51 0.22 1.66 11.45
N LEU A 52 0.33 1.11 12.66
CA LEU A 52 -0.75 0.32 13.29
C LEU A 52 -2.04 1.12 13.45
N GLY A 53 -1.93 2.44 13.70
CA GLY A 53 -3.09 3.33 13.81
C GLY A 53 -3.91 3.40 12.53
N PHE A 54 -3.26 3.45 11.37
CA PHE A 54 -3.92 3.45 10.07
C PHE A 54 -4.69 2.14 9.84
N TRP A 55 -4.05 1.00 10.03
CA TRP A 55 -4.67 -0.31 9.80
C TRP A 55 -5.84 -0.56 10.74
N LYS A 56 -5.72 -0.14 12.01
CA LYS A 56 -6.83 -0.21 12.96
C LYS A 56 -8.03 0.61 12.48
N ALA A 57 -7.80 1.85 12.05
CA ALA A 57 -8.88 2.73 11.56
C ALA A 57 -9.51 2.19 10.26
N VAL A 58 -8.72 1.64 9.32
CA VAL A 58 -9.24 0.99 8.11
C VAL A 58 -10.10 -0.22 8.45
N GLY A 59 -9.63 -1.11 9.33
CA GLY A 59 -10.38 -2.30 9.75
C GLY A 59 -11.70 -1.97 10.44
N GLU A 60 -11.75 -0.88 11.22
CA GLU A 60 -12.99 -0.40 11.86
C GLU A 60 -14.00 0.19 10.86
N LEU A 61 -13.54 0.99 9.91
CA LEU A 61 -14.42 1.75 9.01
C LEU A 61 -14.72 1.03 7.69
N TRP A 62 -13.78 0.22 7.22
CA TRP A 62 -13.85 -0.49 5.95
C TRP A 62 -13.30 -1.92 6.08
N PRO A 63 -13.97 -2.81 6.83
CA PRO A 63 -13.46 -4.16 7.13
C PRO A 63 -13.29 -5.06 5.91
N THR A 64 -13.87 -4.71 4.77
CA THR A 64 -13.72 -5.44 3.50
C THR A 64 -12.55 -4.98 2.65
N THR A 65 -11.86 -3.91 3.05
CA THR A 65 -10.70 -3.39 2.34
C THR A 65 -9.51 -4.34 2.56
N ALA A 66 -8.94 -4.86 1.47
CA ALA A 66 -7.73 -5.66 1.55
C ALA A 66 -6.53 -4.80 2.00
N GLU A 67 -5.67 -5.38 2.83
CA GLU A 67 -4.48 -4.72 3.33
C GLU A 67 -3.26 -5.14 2.52
N GLN A 68 -2.51 -4.18 1.97
CA GLN A 68 -1.21 -4.41 1.35
C GLN A 68 -0.14 -3.64 2.09
N ARG A 69 0.83 -4.37 2.63
CA ARG A 69 2.00 -3.76 3.29
C ARG A 69 3.03 -3.33 2.26
N CYS A 70 3.58 -2.15 2.44
CA CYS A 70 4.68 -1.64 1.62
C CYS A 70 5.94 -2.52 1.77
N TRP A 71 6.39 -3.14 0.68
CA TRP A 71 7.58 -3.98 0.65
C TRP A 71 8.87 -3.22 0.95
N VAL A 72 8.97 -1.94 0.52
CA VAL A 72 10.15 -1.11 0.79
C VAL A 72 10.35 -0.93 2.30
N HIS A 73 9.28 -0.54 3.01
CA HIS A 73 9.33 -0.40 4.47
C HIS A 73 9.52 -1.73 5.19
N LYS A 74 8.84 -2.79 4.74
CA LYS A 74 9.00 -4.11 5.33
C LYS A 74 10.42 -4.62 5.17
N MET A 75 11.00 -4.51 3.99
CA MET A 75 12.39 -4.89 3.74
C MET A 75 13.34 -4.12 4.65
N ALA A 76 13.20 -2.80 4.77
CA ALA A 76 14.02 -2.01 5.68
C ALA A 76 13.90 -2.50 7.12
N ASN A 77 12.67 -2.77 7.59
CA ASN A 77 12.42 -3.26 8.93
C ASN A 77 13.04 -4.63 9.21
N VAL A 78 13.01 -5.54 8.24
CA VAL A 78 13.66 -6.86 8.34
C VAL A 78 15.18 -6.72 8.35
N LEU A 79 15.74 -5.97 7.38
CA LEU A 79 17.18 -5.78 7.27
C LEU A 79 17.78 -5.09 8.50
N ASN A 80 17.07 -4.14 9.11
CA ASN A 80 17.52 -3.50 10.35
C ASN A 80 17.63 -4.44 11.56
N LYS A 81 17.08 -5.65 11.46
CA LYS A 81 17.20 -6.70 12.48
C LYS A 81 18.31 -7.70 12.17
N LEU A 82 19.05 -7.47 11.09
CA LEU A 82 20.16 -8.32 10.65
C LEU A 82 21.50 -7.58 10.72
N PRO A 83 22.61 -8.25 11.04
CA PRO A 83 23.93 -7.69 10.92
C PRO A 83 24.20 -7.21 9.49
N LYS A 84 24.97 -6.12 9.34
CA LYS A 84 25.28 -5.54 8.02
C LYS A 84 25.82 -6.55 7.01
N SER A 85 26.64 -7.51 7.46
CA SER A 85 27.20 -8.58 6.63
C SER A 85 26.14 -9.51 6.03
N GLN A 86 24.99 -9.69 6.68
CA GLN A 86 23.90 -10.54 6.21
C GLN A 86 22.90 -9.79 5.30
N GLN A 87 22.85 -8.47 5.39
CA GLN A 87 21.85 -7.67 4.69
C GLN A 87 21.86 -7.83 3.17
N PRO A 88 23.01 -7.90 2.46
CA PRO A 88 23.00 -8.06 1.00
C PRO A 88 22.37 -9.39 0.55
N LYS A 89 22.64 -10.48 1.27
CA LYS A 89 22.07 -11.81 1.00
C LYS A 89 20.58 -11.82 1.32
N ALA A 90 20.20 -11.31 2.48
CA ALA A 90 18.80 -11.22 2.91
C ALA A 90 17.96 -10.33 1.98
N ARG A 91 18.52 -9.21 1.48
CA ARG A 91 17.85 -8.35 0.51
C ARG A 91 17.46 -9.10 -0.76
N ARG A 92 18.37 -9.90 -1.32
CA ARG A 92 18.09 -10.73 -2.50
C ARG A 92 16.99 -11.74 -2.21
N ALA A 93 17.09 -12.48 -1.11
CA ALA A 93 16.07 -13.45 -0.72
C ALA A 93 14.70 -12.81 -0.48
N LEU A 94 14.63 -11.58 0.07
CA LEU A 94 13.38 -10.83 0.17
C LEU A 94 12.86 -10.39 -1.21
N GLN A 95 13.75 -10.01 -2.14
CA GLN A 95 13.34 -9.66 -3.50
C GLN A 95 12.72 -10.86 -4.22
N ASP A 96 13.27 -12.05 -4.05
CA ASP A 96 12.73 -13.27 -4.66
C ASP A 96 11.26 -13.51 -4.27
N ILE A 97 10.84 -13.07 -3.07
CA ILE A 97 9.45 -13.20 -2.61
C ILE A 97 8.52 -12.34 -3.48
N TRP A 98 8.78 -11.04 -3.58
CA TRP A 98 7.84 -10.18 -4.31
C TRP A 98 8.02 -10.18 -5.83
N MET A 99 9.11 -10.77 -6.33
CA MET A 99 9.36 -10.98 -7.75
C MET A 99 8.82 -12.32 -8.23
N GLY A 100 8.28 -13.16 -7.35
CA GLY A 100 7.64 -14.41 -7.73
C GLY A 100 6.57 -14.20 -8.80
N ALA A 101 6.55 -15.07 -9.80
CA ALA A 101 5.58 -14.99 -10.89
C ALA A 101 4.15 -15.31 -10.41
N THR A 102 4.04 -16.16 -9.39
CA THR A 102 2.78 -16.55 -8.77
C THR A 102 2.85 -16.40 -7.25
N ARG A 103 1.71 -16.32 -6.58
CA ARG A 103 1.62 -16.38 -5.12
C ARG A 103 2.33 -17.61 -4.57
N LYS A 104 2.16 -18.75 -5.22
CA LYS A 104 2.80 -20.01 -4.80
C LYS A 104 4.34 -19.93 -4.83
N ASP A 105 4.90 -19.28 -5.84
CA ASP A 105 6.35 -19.09 -5.92
C ASP A 105 6.83 -18.11 -4.86
N ALA A 106 6.08 -17.04 -4.62
CA ALA A 106 6.35 -16.09 -3.54
C ALA A 106 6.31 -16.77 -2.16
N GLU A 107 5.33 -17.64 -1.91
CA GLU A 107 5.21 -18.38 -0.65
C GLU A 107 6.38 -19.35 -0.45
N LYS A 108 6.83 -20.05 -1.51
CA LYS A 108 8.04 -20.88 -1.44
C LYS A 108 9.29 -20.07 -1.08
N ALA A 109 9.46 -18.90 -1.73
CA ALA A 109 10.58 -18.01 -1.43
C ALA A 109 10.49 -17.45 0.01
N PHE A 110 9.28 -17.20 0.48
CA PHE A 110 9.00 -16.76 1.84
C PHE A 110 9.43 -17.84 2.87
N ASP A 111 9.01 -19.09 2.64
CA ASP A 111 9.37 -20.24 3.49
C ASP A 111 10.87 -20.49 3.46
N ALA A 112 11.51 -20.37 2.30
CA ALA A 112 12.97 -20.49 2.17
C ALA A 112 13.70 -19.40 2.97
N PHE A 113 13.19 -18.16 2.99
CA PHE A 113 13.74 -17.10 3.84
C PHE A 113 13.62 -17.46 5.32
N LEU A 114 12.44 -17.91 5.77
CA LEU A 114 12.22 -18.29 7.17
C LEU A 114 13.16 -19.43 7.56
N ALA A 115 13.27 -20.48 6.75
CA ALA A 115 14.15 -21.61 6.99
C ALA A 115 15.62 -21.18 7.12
N ALA A 116 16.07 -20.23 6.31
CA ALA A 116 17.45 -19.76 6.31
C ALA A 116 17.80 -18.84 7.50
N TYR A 117 16.83 -18.09 8.01
CA TYR A 117 17.09 -17.00 8.97
C TYR A 117 16.48 -17.22 10.36
N ALA A 118 15.41 -18.06 10.52
CA ALA A 118 14.67 -18.14 11.78
C ALA A 118 15.55 -18.62 12.95
N LEU A 119 16.43 -19.59 12.73
CA LEU A 119 17.25 -20.17 13.79
C LEU A 119 18.23 -19.15 14.41
N LYS A 120 18.83 -18.28 13.58
CA LYS A 120 19.88 -17.34 14.02
C LYS A 120 19.36 -15.91 14.19
N PHE A 121 18.26 -15.55 13.53
CA PHE A 121 17.74 -14.20 13.44
C PHE A 121 16.21 -14.20 13.57
N ASP A 122 15.73 -14.78 14.67
CA ASP A 122 14.31 -14.94 15.01
C ASP A 122 13.51 -13.66 14.88
N LYS A 123 14.07 -12.52 15.34
CA LYS A 123 13.42 -11.20 15.25
C LYS A 123 13.23 -10.72 13.81
N ALA A 124 14.13 -11.06 12.90
CA ALA A 124 14.00 -10.70 11.50
C ALA A 124 12.92 -11.55 10.82
N SER A 125 12.92 -12.86 11.09
CA SER A 125 11.93 -13.81 10.58
C SER A 125 10.52 -13.50 11.11
N ALA A 126 10.36 -13.31 12.41
CA ALA A 126 9.08 -12.92 13.00
C ALA A 126 8.57 -11.56 12.47
N CYS A 127 9.49 -10.61 12.24
CA CYS A 127 9.13 -9.33 11.61
C CYS A 127 8.56 -9.49 10.20
N LEU A 128 9.10 -10.43 9.41
CA LEU A 128 8.59 -10.72 8.07
C LEU A 128 7.26 -11.47 8.14
N GLU A 129 7.22 -12.55 8.90
CA GLU A 129 6.13 -13.53 8.93
C GLU A 129 4.81 -12.94 9.41
N LYS A 130 4.82 -12.06 10.41
CA LYS A 130 3.60 -11.46 10.97
C LYS A 130 2.72 -10.73 9.95
N ASP A 131 3.28 -10.29 8.82
CA ASP A 131 2.55 -9.55 7.78
C ASP A 131 2.47 -10.35 6.47
N ARG A 132 2.69 -11.67 6.50
CA ARG A 132 2.77 -12.55 5.31
C ARG A 132 1.60 -12.32 4.36
N GLN A 133 0.37 -12.38 4.84
CA GLN A 133 -0.82 -12.22 4.01
C GLN A 133 -0.91 -10.81 3.41
N ALA A 134 -0.70 -9.79 4.22
CA ALA A 134 -0.74 -8.41 3.77
C ALA A 134 0.43 -8.04 2.82
N LEU A 135 1.53 -8.79 2.83
CA LEU A 135 2.64 -8.60 1.89
C LEU A 135 2.36 -9.22 0.52
N LEU A 136 1.51 -10.24 0.46
CA LEU A 136 1.19 -10.99 -0.75
C LEU A 136 -0.20 -10.64 -1.33
N ALA A 137 -0.92 -9.69 -0.73
CA ALA A 137 -2.28 -9.32 -1.17
C ALA A 137 -2.32 -8.81 -2.62
N PHE A 138 -1.23 -8.22 -3.13
CA PHE A 138 -1.17 -7.71 -4.50
C PHE A 138 -1.40 -8.78 -5.58
N TYR A 139 -1.18 -10.08 -5.28
CA TYR A 139 -1.45 -11.17 -6.22
C TYR A 139 -2.94 -11.33 -6.57
N ASP A 140 -3.82 -10.79 -5.73
CA ASP A 140 -5.27 -10.79 -5.94
C ASP A 140 -5.76 -9.59 -6.78
N PHE A 141 -4.83 -8.89 -7.45
CA PHE A 141 -5.08 -7.73 -8.29
C PHE A 141 -4.36 -7.85 -9.63
N PRO A 142 -4.78 -7.10 -10.68
CA PRO A 142 -4.16 -7.16 -12.01
C PRO A 142 -2.64 -7.05 -11.98
N ALA A 143 -1.94 -7.88 -12.76
CA ALA A 143 -0.47 -7.92 -12.76
C ALA A 143 0.16 -6.55 -13.11
N GLU A 144 -0.49 -5.78 -14.00
CA GLU A 144 -0.02 -4.43 -14.37
C GLU A 144 -0.01 -3.46 -13.18
N HIS A 145 -0.84 -3.71 -12.17
CA HIS A 145 -0.89 -2.88 -10.95
C HIS A 145 0.19 -3.22 -9.94
N TRP A 146 0.78 -4.41 -9.96
CA TRP A 146 1.67 -4.90 -8.89
C TRP A 146 2.81 -3.96 -8.50
N LYS A 147 3.43 -3.30 -9.49
CA LYS A 147 4.50 -2.34 -9.22
C LYS A 147 4.04 -1.12 -8.40
N HIS A 148 2.77 -0.77 -8.51
CA HIS A 148 2.17 0.32 -7.75
C HIS A 148 1.68 -0.13 -6.39
N LEU A 149 1.28 -1.41 -6.26
CA LEU A 149 0.73 -1.96 -5.03
C LEU A 149 1.80 -2.39 -4.03
N ARG A 150 2.99 -2.74 -4.51
CA ARG A 150 4.11 -3.20 -3.65
C ARG A 150 4.76 -2.10 -2.82
N THR A 151 4.42 -0.83 -3.02
CA THR A 151 5.13 0.29 -2.41
C THR A 151 4.26 1.51 -2.19
N SER A 152 4.57 2.26 -1.12
CA SER A 152 4.02 3.60 -0.83
C SER A 152 4.84 4.74 -1.43
N ASN A 153 5.80 4.47 -2.32
CA ASN A 153 6.68 5.47 -2.95
C ASN A 153 5.98 6.73 -3.50
N PRO A 154 4.75 6.68 -4.06
CA PRO A 154 4.06 7.89 -4.50
C PRO A 154 3.88 8.92 -3.38
N ILE A 155 3.60 8.46 -2.16
CA ILE A 155 3.45 9.32 -0.99
C ILE A 155 4.81 9.89 -0.59
N GLU A 156 5.84 9.04 -0.52
CA GLU A 156 7.20 9.45 -0.13
C GLU A 156 7.81 10.45 -1.10
N SER A 157 7.68 10.21 -2.41
CA SER A 157 8.19 11.14 -3.44
C SER A 157 7.48 12.50 -3.38
N THR A 158 6.19 12.50 -3.07
CA THR A 158 5.42 13.74 -2.87
C THR A 158 5.92 14.49 -1.65
N PHE A 159 6.13 13.80 -0.51
CA PHE A 159 6.69 14.43 0.68
C PHE A 159 8.13 14.92 0.48
N ALA A 160 8.96 14.22 -0.30
CA ALA A 160 10.29 14.71 -0.63
C ALA A 160 10.22 16.05 -1.40
N THR A 161 9.29 16.16 -2.36
CA THR A 161 9.05 17.41 -3.09
C THR A 161 8.58 18.54 -2.17
N VAL A 162 7.61 18.26 -1.31
CA VAL A 162 7.10 19.22 -0.31
C VAL A 162 8.25 19.67 0.59
N ARG A 163 9.00 18.72 1.18
CA ARG A 163 10.12 19.01 2.07
C ARG A 163 11.19 19.89 1.40
N HIS A 164 11.55 19.58 0.17
CA HIS A 164 12.54 20.38 -0.57
C HIS A 164 12.09 21.85 -0.73
N ARG A 165 10.80 22.10 -0.92
CA ARG A 165 10.24 23.45 -1.05
C ARG A 165 10.12 24.14 0.31
N THR A 166 9.65 23.44 1.34
CA THR A 166 9.44 24.01 2.67
C THR A 166 10.75 24.37 3.38
N ILE A 167 11.81 23.59 3.20
CA ILE A 167 13.15 23.94 3.72
C ILE A 167 13.63 25.27 3.15
N ARG A 168 13.42 25.53 1.86
CA ARG A 168 13.80 26.79 1.21
C ARG A 168 13.00 27.98 1.70
N ALA A 169 11.75 27.78 2.09
CA ALA A 169 10.88 28.83 2.65
C ALA A 169 11.27 29.26 4.08
N LYS A 170 12.26 28.59 4.71
CA LYS A 170 12.76 28.87 6.07
C LYS A 170 11.69 28.89 7.17
N GLY A 171 10.57 28.18 6.96
CA GLY A 171 9.48 28.04 7.92
C GLY A 171 8.18 28.71 7.51
N CYS A 172 7.19 28.59 8.38
CA CYS A 172 5.85 29.18 8.22
C CYS A 172 5.44 29.91 9.49
N LEU A 173 4.70 31.00 9.33
CA LEU A 173 4.26 31.85 10.45
C LEU A 173 3.22 31.16 11.35
N SER A 174 2.46 30.18 10.81
CA SER A 174 1.45 29.45 11.58
C SER A 174 1.23 28.03 11.03
N ARG A 175 0.64 27.16 11.85
CA ARG A 175 0.21 25.82 11.46
C ARG A 175 -0.73 25.85 10.25
N VAL A 176 -1.70 26.77 10.24
CA VAL A 176 -2.67 26.91 9.16
C VAL A 176 -1.97 27.26 7.83
N THR A 177 -1.04 28.22 7.89
CA THR A 177 -0.25 28.62 6.71
C THR A 177 0.63 27.45 6.21
N ALA A 178 1.22 26.67 7.13
CA ALA A 178 2.01 25.50 6.78
C ALA A 178 1.16 24.43 6.06
N LEU A 179 -0.01 24.13 6.59
CA LEU A 179 -0.94 23.17 5.96
C LEU A 179 -1.42 23.65 4.58
N ALA A 180 -1.80 24.93 4.46
CA ALA A 180 -2.19 25.51 3.20
C ALA A 180 -1.07 25.45 2.16
N MET A 181 0.18 25.70 2.56
CA MET A 181 1.35 25.57 1.69
C MET A 181 1.58 24.12 1.27
N VAL A 182 1.53 23.17 2.19
CA VAL A 182 1.65 21.74 1.88
C VAL A 182 0.57 21.32 0.90
N PHE A 183 -0.69 21.72 1.14
CA PHE A 183 -1.79 21.43 0.25
C PHE A 183 -1.52 21.93 -1.17
N LYS A 184 -1.15 23.19 -1.33
CA LYS A 184 -0.85 23.77 -2.64
C LYS A 184 0.33 23.12 -3.35
N LEU A 185 1.33 22.72 -2.60
CA LEU A 185 2.48 21.98 -3.18
C LEU A 185 2.08 20.58 -3.66
N VAL A 186 1.25 19.85 -2.90
CA VAL A 186 0.75 18.55 -3.31
C VAL A 186 -0.22 18.66 -4.48
N GLU A 187 -1.12 19.64 -4.47
CA GLU A 187 -2.04 19.95 -5.59
C GLU A 187 -1.26 20.25 -6.88
N ALA A 188 -0.17 21.01 -6.79
CA ALA A 188 0.71 21.26 -7.92
C ALA A 188 1.44 20.00 -8.40
N ALA A 189 1.93 19.18 -7.47
CA ALA A 189 2.59 17.92 -7.79
C ALA A 189 1.63 16.92 -8.45
N GLN A 190 0.38 16.86 -8.00
CA GLN A 190 -0.67 15.99 -8.56
C GLN A 190 -0.84 16.18 -10.09
N LYS A 191 -0.70 17.38 -10.59
CA LYS A 191 -0.80 17.69 -12.04
C LYS A 191 0.24 16.93 -12.88
N SER A 192 1.36 16.56 -12.28
CA SER A 192 2.46 15.83 -12.93
C SER A 192 2.48 14.32 -12.62
N TRP A 193 1.59 13.83 -11.77
CA TRP A 193 1.57 12.43 -11.44
C TRP A 193 1.16 11.58 -12.65
N ARG A 194 1.98 10.58 -12.93
CA ARG A 194 1.65 9.62 -14.00
C ARG A 194 0.46 8.76 -13.60
N ARG A 195 -0.38 8.45 -14.58
CA ARG A 195 -1.45 7.46 -14.39
C ARG A 195 -0.91 6.12 -13.94
N LEU A 196 -1.76 5.31 -13.33
CA LEU A 196 -1.44 3.93 -13.04
C LEU A 196 -1.32 3.15 -14.35
N ASP A 197 -0.31 2.29 -14.44
CA ASP A 197 -0.26 1.32 -15.52
C ASP A 197 -1.39 0.31 -15.32
N GLY A 198 -1.91 -0.23 -16.42
CA GLY A 198 -3.08 -1.10 -16.34
C GLY A 198 -4.36 -0.36 -15.90
N HIS A 199 -4.45 0.97 -16.08
CA HIS A 199 -5.62 1.76 -15.68
C HIS A 199 -6.93 1.26 -16.30
N ASN A 200 -6.88 0.61 -17.46
CA ASN A 200 -8.01 -0.06 -18.10
C ASN A 200 -8.59 -1.22 -17.28
N GLN A 201 -7.83 -1.77 -16.33
CA GLN A 201 -8.31 -2.83 -15.42
C GLN A 201 -8.99 -2.26 -14.15
N LEU A 202 -8.77 -0.97 -13.83
CA LEU A 202 -9.33 -0.37 -12.62
C LEU A 202 -10.86 -0.42 -12.54
N PRO A 203 -11.63 -0.18 -13.62
CA PRO A 203 -13.07 -0.34 -13.57
C PRO A 203 -13.49 -1.75 -13.13
N LYS A 204 -12.81 -2.78 -13.60
CA LYS A 204 -13.08 -4.17 -13.19
C LYS A 204 -12.78 -4.39 -11.71
N VAL A 205 -11.65 -3.87 -11.21
CA VAL A 205 -11.31 -3.92 -9.79
C VAL A 205 -12.37 -3.22 -8.95
N VAL A 206 -12.79 -2.03 -9.34
CA VAL A 206 -13.84 -1.26 -8.64
C VAL A 206 -15.17 -2.04 -8.62
N LEU A 207 -15.55 -2.65 -9.74
CA LEU A 207 -16.75 -3.48 -9.85
C LEU A 207 -16.63 -4.81 -9.09
N GLY A 208 -15.46 -5.18 -8.60
CA GLY A 208 -15.25 -6.35 -7.78
C GLY A 208 -14.88 -7.62 -8.52
N ALA A 209 -14.41 -7.51 -9.76
CA ALA A 209 -13.80 -8.63 -10.46
C ALA A 209 -12.68 -9.26 -9.61
N LYS A 210 -12.62 -10.58 -9.60
CA LYS A 210 -11.59 -11.33 -8.87
C LYS A 210 -10.40 -11.60 -9.77
N PHE A 211 -9.23 -11.54 -9.17
CA PHE A 211 -7.97 -11.86 -9.84
C PHE A 211 -7.22 -12.91 -9.04
N THR A 212 -6.47 -13.75 -9.71
CA THR A 212 -5.54 -14.72 -9.12
C THR A 212 -4.24 -14.64 -9.90
N ASP A 213 -3.14 -14.43 -9.21
CA ASP A 213 -1.82 -14.25 -9.83
C ASP A 213 -1.82 -13.20 -10.95
N GLY A 214 -2.59 -12.13 -10.75
CA GLY A 214 -2.69 -11.02 -11.71
C GLY A 214 -3.63 -11.22 -12.88
N LEU A 215 -4.21 -12.40 -13.04
CA LEU A 215 -5.15 -12.74 -14.10
C LEU A 215 -6.59 -12.70 -13.59
N GLU A 216 -7.49 -12.16 -14.41
CA GLU A 216 -8.92 -12.14 -14.09
C GLU A 216 -9.49 -13.56 -14.05
N VAL A 217 -10.16 -13.90 -12.95
CA VAL A 217 -10.87 -15.18 -12.83
C VAL A 217 -12.23 -15.03 -13.48
N ALA A 218 -12.45 -15.73 -14.59
CA ALA A 218 -13.77 -15.80 -15.20
C ALA A 218 -14.80 -16.34 -14.19
N LEU A 219 -15.89 -15.61 -13.98
CA LEU A 219 -17.03 -16.15 -13.27
C LEU A 219 -17.57 -17.32 -14.12
N VAL A 220 -17.38 -18.54 -13.67
CA VAL A 220 -18.08 -19.68 -14.24
C VAL A 220 -19.55 -19.48 -13.89
N ASP A 221 -20.34 -19.04 -14.86
CA ASP A 221 -21.79 -19.01 -14.73
C ASP A 221 -22.23 -20.45 -14.42
N SER A 222 -22.58 -20.66 -13.16
CA SER A 222 -23.33 -21.85 -12.75
C SER A 222 -24.76 -21.68 -13.27
N GLN A 223 -24.96 -21.92 -14.56
CA GLN A 223 -26.31 -22.17 -15.04
C GLN A 223 -26.81 -23.43 -14.33
N PRO A 224 -27.95 -23.38 -13.63
CA PRO A 224 -28.59 -24.58 -13.15
C PRO A 224 -28.96 -25.42 -14.37
N LYS A 225 -28.38 -26.60 -14.50
CA LYS A 225 -28.89 -27.60 -15.47
C LYS A 225 -30.37 -27.78 -15.16
N ALA A 226 -31.23 -27.26 -16.02
CA ALA A 226 -32.62 -27.60 -16.02
C ALA A 226 -32.67 -29.13 -16.23
N ALA A 227 -33.14 -29.85 -15.22
CA ALA A 227 -33.46 -31.23 -15.30
C ALA A 227 -34.69 -31.35 -16.24
N ALA A 228 -34.51 -32.03 -17.33
CA ALA A 228 -35.60 -32.52 -18.17
C ALA A 228 -36.20 -33.77 -17.57
#